data_ecc2d7df986bf2f81772c938a216e7b9
#
_entry.id   ecc2d7df986bf2f81772c938a216e7b9
#
_cell.length_a   1.000
_cell.length_b   1.000
_cell.length_c   1.000
_cell.angle_alpha   90.00
_cell.angle_beta   90.00
_cell.angle_gamma   90.00
#
_symmetry.space_group_name_H-M   'P 1'
#
loop_
_entity.id
_entity.type
_entity.pdbx_description
1 polymer ?
#
loop_
_entity_poly.entity_id
_entity_poly.type
_entity_poly.pdbx_seq_one_letter_code
_entity_poly.pdbx_strand_id
1 'polypeptide(L)'
;MATLWSATHPDIAGRLLMKIPRVSEGEDPAAIVSFEMEQMILPKLRGPHVPAWYAGGDFARQAYVVIERIPGDTLYKRLQELPLAYEEARVLGGKIADALCDLHRQDVIHHDIKPSSIMFRDSGEAVLIDYGLSHHNHLPDLLQEEFRLPYGTAPYMAPERLLGVRDDPRSDLFSLGVLLYFFTTGVRPFGETETLRGMRRRLWRDAHPPRKLRPDYPPWLQEVVLRCLEIEPVWRYPTASQLAFDLLHPDQVKLTARSERTRRDPLFSVWRRRFNQGLTQPKPKADMAAQLAASPILAVAIDTAEGSQEINTALLRTAERILLTWPLARLACVNVLKLGRITIDRTLDEQGHNKHVDRLVALKHWASPLKLDEQRLSVHVLEAIDPASAIVEFAAANHVDHIVIGARQDSMLRSLLGSVSAKVASEAPCTVTVVRPPRSGTPASAGSA
;
A
#
# COMPACT_ATOMS: atom_id res chain seq x y z
N MET A 1 9.33 27.66 -12.25
CA MET A 1 8.34 27.43 -11.15
C MET A 1 7.00 28.06 -11.50
N ALA A 2 5.89 27.72 -10.87
CA ALA A 2 4.57 28.25 -11.18
C ALA A 2 4.13 29.35 -10.18
N THR A 3 3.23 30.24 -10.61
CA THR A 3 2.53 31.18 -9.75
C THR A 3 1.19 30.54 -9.36
N LEU A 4 0.85 30.60 -8.07
CA LEU A 4 -0.39 30.05 -7.53
C LEU A 4 -1.37 31.18 -7.18
N TRP A 5 -2.61 31.06 -7.66
CA TRP A 5 -3.69 31.98 -7.41
C TRP A 5 -4.84 31.28 -6.73
N SER A 6 -5.43 31.91 -5.72
CA SER A 6 -6.71 31.47 -5.17
C SER A 6 -7.82 32.02 -6.03
N ALA A 7 -8.73 31.15 -6.48
CA ALA A 7 -9.86 31.49 -7.31
C ALA A 7 -11.18 30.96 -6.72
N THR A 8 -12.29 31.51 -7.19
CA THR A 8 -13.65 31.05 -6.91
C THR A 8 -14.45 31.02 -8.21
N HIS A 9 -15.42 30.13 -8.31
CA HIS A 9 -16.35 30.06 -9.42
C HIS A 9 -17.78 29.97 -8.91
N PRO A 10 -18.76 30.64 -9.51
CA PRO A 10 -20.16 30.68 -9.02
C PRO A 10 -20.79 29.30 -8.88
N ASP A 11 -20.50 28.39 -9.81
CA ASP A 11 -21.12 27.06 -9.89
C ASP A 11 -20.30 25.97 -9.18
N ILE A 12 -19.15 26.31 -8.57
CA ILE A 12 -18.27 25.35 -7.89
C ILE A 12 -18.19 25.71 -6.41
N ALA A 13 -18.68 24.82 -5.57
CA ALA A 13 -18.55 24.99 -4.13
C ALA A 13 -17.08 24.85 -3.69
N GLY A 14 -16.60 25.79 -2.86
CA GLY A 14 -15.25 25.75 -2.32
C GLY A 14 -14.28 26.69 -3.04
N ARG A 15 -13.05 26.69 -2.54
CA ARG A 15 -11.96 27.51 -3.11
C ARG A 15 -11.18 26.68 -4.14
N LEU A 16 -10.79 27.34 -5.20
CA LEU A 16 -9.98 26.78 -6.27
C LEU A 16 -8.54 27.28 -6.16
N LEU A 17 -7.62 26.48 -6.67
CA LEU A 17 -6.22 26.86 -6.87
C LEU A 17 -5.93 26.88 -8.38
N MET A 18 -5.54 28.03 -8.89
CA MET A 18 -5.07 28.15 -10.27
C MET A 18 -3.54 28.22 -10.26
N LYS A 19 -2.91 27.30 -10.98
CA LYS A 19 -1.46 27.18 -11.16
C LYS A 19 -1.11 27.64 -12.57
N ILE A 20 -0.27 28.67 -12.69
CA ILE A 20 0.20 29.23 -13.96
C ILE A 20 1.71 29.05 -14.02
N PRO A 21 2.28 28.38 -15.04
CA PRO A 21 3.72 28.25 -15.18
C PRO A 21 4.33 29.61 -15.44
N ARG A 22 5.51 29.87 -14.87
CA ARG A 22 6.32 31.04 -15.26
C ARG A 22 7.13 30.62 -16.48
N VAL A 23 6.87 31.25 -17.60
CA VAL A 23 7.61 31.07 -18.84
C VAL A 23 8.37 32.37 -19.10
N SER A 24 9.58 32.48 -18.61
CA SER A 24 10.50 33.58 -18.84
C SER A 24 11.75 33.09 -19.57
N GLU A 25 12.37 33.96 -20.36
CA GLU A 25 13.65 33.65 -21.01
C GLU A 25 14.71 33.23 -19.96
N GLY A 26 15.27 32.02 -20.13
CA GLY A 26 16.26 31.45 -19.22
C GLY A 26 15.71 30.54 -18.12
N GLU A 27 14.40 30.23 -18.08
CA GLU A 27 13.87 29.17 -17.19
C GLU A 27 14.27 27.77 -17.69
N ASP A 28 14.39 26.85 -16.73
CA ASP A 28 14.71 25.45 -17.00
C ASP A 28 13.58 24.80 -17.87
N PRO A 29 13.88 24.29 -19.07
CA PRO A 29 12.91 23.59 -19.90
C PRO A 29 12.15 22.47 -19.15
N ALA A 30 12.76 21.87 -18.15
CA ALA A 30 12.13 20.87 -17.32
C ALA A 30 10.89 21.39 -16.56
N ALA A 31 10.81 22.70 -16.28
CA ALA A 31 9.64 23.29 -15.63
C ALA A 31 8.42 23.29 -16.56
N ILE A 32 8.62 23.49 -17.87
CA ILE A 32 7.57 23.46 -18.90
C ILE A 32 7.09 22.01 -19.05
N VAL A 33 7.99 21.08 -19.30
CA VAL A 33 7.68 19.66 -19.47
C VAL A 33 6.99 19.08 -18.22
N SER A 34 7.47 19.46 -17.03
CA SER A 34 6.82 19.07 -15.77
C SER A 34 5.38 19.61 -15.67
N PHE A 35 5.13 20.82 -16.15
CA PHE A 35 3.78 21.39 -16.16
C PHE A 35 2.88 20.69 -17.17
N GLU A 36 3.38 20.34 -18.36
CA GLU A 36 2.65 19.54 -19.35
C GLU A 36 2.29 18.16 -18.82
N MET A 37 3.22 17.48 -18.14
CA MET A 37 2.94 16.20 -17.47
C MET A 37 1.80 16.33 -16.45
N GLU A 38 1.82 17.38 -15.62
CA GLU A 38 0.75 17.66 -14.67
C GLU A 38 -0.59 17.89 -15.36
N GLN A 39 -0.62 18.64 -16.46
CA GLN A 39 -1.82 18.87 -17.26
C GLN A 39 -2.37 17.61 -17.92
N MET A 40 -1.52 16.66 -18.28
CA MET A 40 -1.93 15.40 -18.89
C MET A 40 -2.47 14.40 -17.86
N ILE A 41 -1.91 14.37 -16.66
CA ILE A 41 -2.20 13.38 -15.63
C ILE A 41 -3.42 13.79 -14.78
N LEU A 42 -3.45 15.01 -14.24
CA LEU A 42 -4.49 15.46 -13.31
C LEU A 42 -5.94 15.24 -13.79
N PRO A 43 -6.30 15.50 -15.08
CA PRO A 43 -7.66 15.28 -15.56
C PRO A 43 -8.12 13.81 -15.51
N LYS A 44 -7.20 12.87 -15.40
CA LYS A 44 -7.49 11.42 -15.36
C LYS A 44 -7.67 10.90 -13.94
N LEU A 45 -7.14 11.61 -12.95
CA LEU A 45 -7.19 11.21 -11.55
C LEU A 45 -8.55 11.49 -10.89
N ARG A 46 -8.96 10.59 -10.01
CA ARG A 46 -10.20 10.67 -9.23
C ARG A 46 -9.97 10.19 -7.80
N GLY A 47 -10.89 10.53 -6.91
CA GLY A 47 -10.92 10.03 -5.56
C GLY A 47 -10.45 11.03 -4.49
N PRO A 48 -10.46 10.63 -3.22
CA PRO A 48 -10.22 11.53 -2.09
C PRO A 48 -8.73 11.90 -1.93
N HIS A 49 -7.83 11.13 -2.52
CA HIS A 49 -6.39 11.25 -2.35
C HIS A 49 -5.69 12.14 -3.40
N VAL A 50 -6.48 12.76 -4.26
CA VAL A 50 -6.00 13.68 -5.30
C VAL A 50 -6.85 14.95 -5.30
N PRO A 51 -6.30 16.14 -5.67
CA PRO A 51 -7.12 17.33 -5.85
C PRO A 51 -8.06 17.14 -7.05
N ALA A 52 -9.32 17.53 -6.92
CA ALA A 52 -10.24 17.52 -8.04
C ALA A 52 -9.75 18.48 -9.12
N TRP A 53 -9.76 18.04 -10.38
CA TRP A 53 -9.43 18.87 -11.53
C TRP A 53 -10.69 19.52 -12.09
N TYR A 54 -10.60 20.81 -12.46
CA TYR A 54 -11.72 21.59 -12.98
C TYR A 54 -11.47 22.12 -14.40
N ALA A 55 -10.28 22.68 -14.67
CA ALA A 55 -9.98 23.26 -15.96
C ALA A 55 -8.47 23.30 -16.23
N GLY A 56 -8.10 23.43 -17.49
CA GLY A 56 -6.73 23.65 -17.95
C GLY A 56 -6.70 24.40 -19.27
N GLY A 57 -5.63 25.17 -19.49
CA GLY A 57 -5.33 25.86 -20.75
C GLY A 57 -3.98 25.44 -21.29
N ASP A 58 -3.81 25.50 -22.60
CA ASP A 58 -2.59 25.11 -23.30
C ASP A 58 -1.60 26.27 -23.51
N PHE A 59 -0.39 25.93 -23.91
CA PHE A 59 0.66 26.91 -24.21
C PHE A 59 0.41 27.73 -25.49
N ALA A 60 -0.58 27.32 -26.32
CA ALA A 60 -0.92 28.09 -27.54
C ALA A 60 -1.60 29.43 -27.21
N ARG A 61 -2.25 29.52 -26.04
CA ARG A 61 -2.88 30.74 -25.52
C ARG A 61 -2.31 31.13 -24.18
N GLN A 62 -2.73 30.45 -23.14
CA GLN A 62 -2.29 30.65 -21.76
C GLN A 62 -2.31 29.32 -21.04
N ALA A 63 -1.15 28.80 -20.71
CA ALA A 63 -1.06 27.57 -19.91
C ALA A 63 -1.49 27.83 -18.47
N TYR A 64 -2.44 27.05 -17.97
CA TYR A 64 -2.87 27.04 -16.57
C TYR A 64 -3.52 25.71 -16.21
N VAL A 65 -3.58 25.44 -14.92
CA VAL A 65 -4.36 24.34 -14.33
C VAL A 65 -5.20 24.89 -13.19
N VAL A 66 -6.48 24.51 -13.14
CA VAL A 66 -7.40 24.84 -12.05
C VAL A 66 -7.81 23.55 -11.35
N ILE A 67 -7.48 23.48 -10.08
CA ILE A 67 -7.75 22.32 -9.21
C ILE A 67 -8.43 22.75 -7.91
N GLU A 68 -8.93 21.77 -7.18
CA GLU A 68 -9.38 21.95 -5.82
C GLU A 68 -8.25 22.53 -4.96
N ARG A 69 -8.57 23.53 -4.16
CA ARG A 69 -7.67 24.00 -3.11
C ARG A 69 -7.89 23.21 -1.84
N ILE A 70 -6.95 22.32 -1.54
CA ILE A 70 -6.93 21.59 -0.28
C ILE A 70 -6.65 22.59 0.85
N PRO A 71 -7.49 22.63 1.91
CA PRO A 71 -7.25 23.52 3.05
C PRO A 71 -6.05 23.08 3.88
N GLY A 72 -5.46 24.01 4.62
CA GLY A 72 -4.35 23.73 5.54
C GLY A 72 -2.98 23.82 4.88
N ASP A 73 -1.99 23.27 5.57
CA ASP A 73 -0.57 23.27 5.20
C ASP A 73 -0.13 21.88 4.72
N THR A 74 0.96 21.84 3.98
CA THR A 74 1.63 20.59 3.65
C THR A 74 2.33 19.98 4.88
N LEU A 75 2.68 18.71 4.80
CA LEU A 75 3.50 18.06 5.84
C LEU A 75 4.86 18.72 6.07
N TYR A 76 5.29 19.60 5.17
CA TYR A 76 6.53 20.35 5.34
C TYR A 76 6.58 21.12 6.67
N LYS A 77 5.44 21.63 7.14
CA LYS A 77 5.32 22.34 8.42
C LYS A 77 5.69 21.46 9.62
N ARG A 78 5.40 20.15 9.53
CA ARG A 78 5.71 19.17 10.59
C ARG A 78 7.21 18.88 10.75
N LEU A 79 8.05 19.33 9.80
CA LEU A 79 9.50 19.15 9.90
C LEU A 79 10.13 19.93 11.06
N GLN A 80 9.44 20.92 11.61
CA GLN A 80 9.89 21.68 12.78
C GLN A 80 9.71 20.90 14.10
N GLU A 81 8.95 19.81 14.08
CA GLU A 81 8.58 19.01 15.25
C GLU A 81 9.31 17.66 15.32
N LEU A 82 10.28 17.43 14.42
CA LEU A 82 11.01 16.15 14.34
C LEU A 82 11.96 15.94 15.53
N PRO A 83 12.12 14.69 15.98
CA PRO A 83 11.43 13.48 15.53
C PRO A 83 10.02 13.34 16.11
N LEU A 84 9.07 12.87 15.29
CA LEU A 84 7.71 12.58 15.71
C LEU A 84 7.65 11.33 16.62
N ALA A 85 6.55 11.18 17.34
CA ALA A 85 6.24 9.93 18.04
C ALA A 85 6.07 8.77 17.02
N TYR A 86 6.49 7.56 17.39
CA TYR A 86 6.44 6.40 16.50
C TYR A 86 5.01 6.09 16.03
N GLU A 87 4.04 6.22 16.93
CA GLU A 87 2.63 5.99 16.62
C GLU A 87 2.08 7.04 15.65
N GLU A 88 2.44 8.29 15.82
CA GLU A 88 2.06 9.35 14.90
C GLU A 88 2.67 9.15 13.51
N ALA A 89 3.96 8.83 13.43
CA ALA A 89 4.62 8.52 12.16
C ALA A 89 3.99 7.30 11.48
N ARG A 90 3.56 6.29 12.25
CA ARG A 90 2.83 5.12 11.76
C ARG A 90 1.51 5.51 11.11
N VAL A 91 0.70 6.30 11.81
CA VAL A 91 -0.61 6.76 11.30
C VAL A 91 -0.45 7.61 10.04
N LEU A 92 0.50 8.56 10.04
CA LEU A 92 0.79 9.38 8.86
C LEU A 92 1.26 8.51 7.69
N GLY A 93 2.16 7.57 7.95
CA GLY A 93 2.68 6.64 6.95
C GLY A 93 1.58 5.75 6.35
N GLY A 94 0.66 5.25 7.17
CA GLY A 94 -0.50 4.48 6.73
C GLY A 94 -1.38 5.28 5.77
N LYS A 95 -1.77 6.49 6.15
CA LYS A 95 -2.58 7.38 5.30
C LYS A 95 -1.90 7.74 3.97
N ILE A 96 -0.58 7.92 3.97
CA ILE A 96 0.18 8.18 2.75
C ILE A 96 0.24 6.91 1.88
N ALA A 97 0.40 5.74 2.50
CA ALA A 97 0.39 4.47 1.78
C ALA A 97 -0.99 4.18 1.14
N ASP A 98 -2.10 4.53 1.82
CA ASP A 98 -3.46 4.46 1.27
C ASP A 98 -3.59 5.37 0.03
N ALA A 99 -3.10 6.60 0.12
CA ALA A 99 -3.11 7.53 -1.01
C ALA A 99 -2.27 7.00 -2.21
N LEU A 100 -1.12 6.39 -1.93
CA LEU A 100 -0.31 5.74 -2.97
C LEU A 100 -1.00 4.50 -3.54
N CYS A 101 -1.74 3.74 -2.74
CA CYS A 101 -2.51 2.59 -3.21
C CYS A 101 -3.54 3.03 -4.26
N ASP A 102 -4.32 4.07 -3.96
CA ASP A 102 -5.34 4.60 -4.88
C ASP A 102 -4.72 5.22 -6.13
N LEU A 103 -3.57 5.88 -5.99
CA LEU A 103 -2.85 6.46 -7.13
C LEU A 103 -2.31 5.36 -8.06
N HIS A 104 -1.66 4.34 -7.51
CA HIS A 104 -1.11 3.22 -8.28
C HIS A 104 -2.20 2.42 -8.99
N ARG A 105 -3.40 2.28 -8.39
CA ARG A 105 -4.57 1.66 -9.05
C ARG A 105 -5.09 2.48 -10.25
N GLN A 106 -4.74 3.74 -10.34
CA GLN A 106 -5.03 4.63 -11.47
C GLN A 106 -3.87 4.72 -12.46
N ASP A 107 -2.96 3.75 -12.44
CA ASP A 107 -1.79 3.64 -13.33
C ASP A 107 -0.81 4.83 -13.24
N VAL A 108 -0.75 5.50 -12.09
CA VAL A 108 0.14 6.64 -11.86
C VAL A 108 1.15 6.37 -10.75
N ILE A 109 2.41 6.68 -11.02
CA ILE A 109 3.52 6.70 -10.06
C ILE A 109 3.87 8.16 -9.82
N HIS A 110 3.91 8.58 -8.56
CA HIS A 110 4.06 9.99 -8.21
C HIS A 110 5.47 10.53 -8.44
N HIS A 111 6.49 9.77 -8.05
CA HIS A 111 7.91 10.07 -8.21
C HIS A 111 8.48 11.25 -7.41
N ASP A 112 7.66 12.02 -6.71
CA ASP A 112 8.13 13.15 -5.89
C ASP A 112 7.45 13.16 -4.51
N ILE A 113 7.36 12.00 -3.88
CA ILE A 113 6.83 11.85 -2.52
C ILE A 113 7.80 12.49 -1.52
N LYS A 114 7.38 13.61 -0.95
CA LYS A 114 8.12 14.43 0.02
C LYS A 114 7.15 15.23 0.88
N PRO A 115 7.58 15.84 2.01
CA PRO A 115 6.66 16.56 2.91
C PRO A 115 5.85 17.68 2.23
N SER A 116 6.41 18.36 1.24
CA SER A 116 5.73 19.44 0.51
C SER A 116 4.72 18.96 -0.55
N SER A 117 4.74 17.67 -0.92
CA SER A 117 3.81 17.06 -1.87
C SER A 117 2.61 16.37 -1.18
N ILE A 118 2.46 16.51 0.13
CA ILE A 118 1.43 15.82 0.92
C ILE A 118 0.66 16.82 1.75
N MET A 119 -0.65 16.81 1.62
CA MET A 119 -1.61 17.55 2.44
C MET A 119 -2.61 16.58 3.07
N PHE A 120 -3.43 17.06 3.98
CA PHE A 120 -4.52 16.27 4.58
C PHE A 120 -5.83 17.03 4.46
N ARG A 121 -6.92 16.32 4.15
CA ARG A 121 -8.28 16.82 4.25
C ARG A 121 -8.71 16.92 5.71
N ASP A 122 -9.73 17.71 5.99
CA ASP A 122 -10.34 17.78 7.35
C ASP A 122 -10.91 16.42 7.78
N SER A 123 -11.33 15.58 6.82
CA SER A 123 -11.77 14.19 7.03
C SER A 123 -10.62 13.22 7.35
N GLY A 124 -9.37 13.66 7.16
CA GLY A 124 -8.16 12.97 7.57
C GLY A 124 -7.46 12.17 6.50
N GLU A 125 -7.95 12.14 5.25
CA GLU A 125 -7.27 11.50 4.13
C GLU A 125 -6.04 12.29 3.69
N ALA A 126 -4.97 11.58 3.36
CA ALA A 126 -3.81 12.18 2.72
C ALA A 126 -4.14 12.53 1.25
N VAL A 127 -3.74 13.71 0.82
CA VAL A 127 -3.88 14.18 -0.57
C VAL A 127 -2.48 14.38 -1.13
N LEU A 128 -2.19 13.68 -2.22
CA LEU A 128 -0.96 13.85 -2.98
C LEU A 128 -1.14 15.03 -3.95
N ILE A 129 -0.17 15.93 -3.97
CA ILE A 129 -0.19 17.14 -4.81
C ILE A 129 1.11 17.23 -5.60
N ASP A 130 1.08 17.99 -6.71
CA ASP A 130 2.25 18.23 -7.58
C ASP A 130 2.67 17.03 -8.43
N TYR A 131 1.93 16.80 -9.53
CA TYR A 131 2.09 15.67 -10.44
C TYR A 131 3.08 15.92 -11.59
N GLY A 132 3.82 17.00 -11.55
CA GLY A 132 4.73 17.38 -12.63
C GLY A 132 5.88 16.41 -12.88
N LEU A 133 6.24 15.57 -11.91
CA LEU A 133 7.26 14.52 -12.06
C LEU A 133 6.68 13.11 -12.18
N SER A 134 5.36 12.99 -12.15
CA SER A 134 4.69 11.69 -12.16
C SER A 134 4.82 10.97 -13.51
N HIS A 135 4.64 9.67 -13.47
CA HIS A 135 4.56 8.80 -14.65
C HIS A 135 3.17 8.16 -14.70
N HIS A 136 2.56 8.11 -15.88
CA HIS A 136 1.31 7.39 -16.11
C HIS A 136 1.53 6.33 -17.18
N ASN A 137 1.23 5.06 -16.90
CA ASN A 137 1.55 3.93 -17.79
C ASN A 137 1.00 4.03 -19.21
N HIS A 138 -0.10 4.77 -19.39
CA HIS A 138 -0.80 4.90 -20.68
C HIS A 138 -0.63 6.27 -21.32
N LEU A 139 0.30 7.12 -20.82
CA LEU A 139 0.62 8.42 -21.41
C LEU A 139 2.10 8.47 -21.79
N PRO A 140 2.49 9.34 -22.76
CA PRO A 140 3.90 9.61 -23.04
C PRO A 140 4.62 10.13 -21.79
N ASP A 141 5.84 9.65 -21.54
CA ASP A 141 6.69 10.16 -20.48
C ASP A 141 7.64 11.24 -21.04
N LEU A 142 7.12 12.46 -21.15
CA LEU A 142 7.86 13.59 -21.72
C LEU A 142 9.18 13.86 -20.96
N LEU A 143 9.21 13.60 -19.65
CA LEU A 143 10.43 13.77 -18.85
C LEU A 143 11.52 12.77 -19.24
N GLN A 144 11.16 11.54 -19.58
CA GLN A 144 12.11 10.52 -20.03
C GLN A 144 12.57 10.77 -21.45
N GLU A 145 11.68 11.30 -22.29
CA GLU A 145 11.98 11.61 -23.69
C GLU A 145 12.93 12.81 -23.80
N GLU A 146 12.70 13.87 -23.03
CA GLU A 146 13.43 15.13 -23.13
C GLU A 146 14.72 15.17 -22.30
N PHE A 147 14.79 14.42 -21.19
CA PHE A 147 15.89 14.55 -20.23
C PHE A 147 16.61 13.24 -19.95
N ARG A 148 17.95 13.28 -20.04
CA ARG A 148 18.83 12.13 -19.73
C ARG A 148 19.17 12.00 -18.25
N LEU A 149 18.97 13.04 -17.46
CA LEU A 149 19.27 13.04 -16.02
C LEU A 149 17.98 12.86 -15.22
N PRO A 150 18.05 12.16 -14.09
CA PRO A 150 16.87 11.96 -13.24
C PRO A 150 16.46 13.29 -12.60
N TYR A 151 15.20 13.68 -12.79
CA TYR A 151 14.56 14.79 -12.08
C TYR A 151 13.84 14.32 -10.83
N GLY A 152 13.86 15.14 -9.78
CA GLY A 152 13.19 14.87 -8.51
C GLY A 152 13.92 15.46 -7.31
N THR A 153 13.32 15.28 -6.14
CA THR A 153 13.87 15.76 -4.88
C THR A 153 14.92 14.76 -4.36
N ALA A 154 16.19 15.11 -4.54
CA ALA A 154 17.35 14.26 -4.33
C ALA A 154 17.33 13.39 -3.04
N PRO A 155 16.99 13.91 -1.83
CA PRO A 155 16.97 13.09 -0.62
C PRO A 155 15.99 11.93 -0.62
N TYR A 156 14.86 12.03 -1.37
CA TYR A 156 13.76 11.06 -1.38
C TYR A 156 13.78 10.11 -2.58
N MET A 157 14.61 10.39 -3.58
CA MET A 157 14.65 9.65 -4.85
C MET A 157 15.13 8.21 -4.65
N ALA A 158 14.41 7.26 -5.23
CA ALA A 158 14.76 5.84 -5.20
C ALA A 158 16.00 5.51 -6.05
N PRO A 159 16.77 4.44 -5.70
CA PRO A 159 17.98 4.05 -6.43
C PRO A 159 17.75 3.82 -7.92
N GLU A 160 16.71 3.10 -8.31
CA GLU A 160 16.37 2.77 -9.70
C GLU A 160 16.05 4.01 -10.55
N ARG A 161 15.56 5.07 -9.92
CA ARG A 161 15.32 6.35 -10.59
C ARG A 161 16.62 6.99 -11.09
N LEU A 162 17.73 6.77 -10.37
CA LEU A 162 19.07 7.21 -10.80
C LEU A 162 19.60 6.42 -12.01
N LEU A 163 18.95 5.29 -12.34
CA LEU A 163 19.22 4.45 -13.50
C LEU A 163 18.22 4.69 -14.64
N GLY A 164 17.33 5.68 -14.49
CA GLY A 164 16.33 6.04 -15.50
C GLY A 164 15.06 5.16 -15.49
N VAL A 165 14.87 4.30 -14.50
CA VAL A 165 13.64 3.50 -14.37
C VAL A 165 12.52 4.38 -13.80
N ARG A 166 11.41 4.51 -14.54
CA ARG A 166 10.27 5.35 -14.15
C ARG A 166 8.94 4.60 -14.05
N ASP A 167 8.90 3.35 -14.45
CA ASP A 167 7.72 2.50 -14.53
C ASP A 167 7.55 1.53 -13.35
N ASP A 168 8.32 1.69 -12.26
CA ASP A 168 8.21 0.86 -11.06
C ASP A 168 7.58 1.63 -9.88
N PRO A 169 6.32 1.28 -9.46
CA PRO A 169 5.61 1.97 -8.39
C PRO A 169 6.30 1.83 -7.02
N ARG A 170 7.19 0.85 -6.86
CA ARG A 170 7.96 0.67 -5.62
C ARG A 170 8.97 1.78 -5.37
N SER A 171 9.20 2.67 -6.35
CA SER A 171 9.99 3.89 -6.15
C SER A 171 9.29 4.87 -5.20
N ASP A 172 7.94 4.95 -5.22
CA ASP A 172 7.17 5.76 -4.27
C ASP A 172 7.23 5.16 -2.86
N LEU A 173 7.24 3.81 -2.75
CA LEU A 173 7.39 3.13 -1.46
C LEU A 173 8.76 3.38 -0.83
N PHE A 174 9.81 3.47 -1.64
CA PHE A 174 11.12 3.89 -1.17
C PHE A 174 11.08 5.32 -0.62
N SER A 175 10.45 6.25 -1.34
CA SER A 175 10.31 7.65 -0.92
C SER A 175 9.53 7.76 0.39
N LEU A 176 8.44 6.98 0.55
CA LEU A 176 7.70 6.87 1.82
C LEU A 176 8.57 6.27 2.93
N GLY A 177 9.40 5.28 2.63
CA GLY A 177 10.39 4.73 3.56
C GLY A 177 11.39 5.79 4.05
N VAL A 178 11.84 6.69 3.16
CA VAL A 178 12.68 7.83 3.52
C VAL A 178 11.94 8.80 4.43
N LEU A 179 10.66 9.08 4.16
CA LEU A 179 9.82 9.93 5.02
C LEU A 179 9.64 9.33 6.42
N LEU A 180 9.26 8.07 6.52
CA LEU A 180 9.09 7.37 7.80
C LEU A 180 10.38 7.37 8.63
N TYR A 181 11.50 7.09 7.96
CA TYR A 181 12.81 7.17 8.59
C TYR A 181 13.08 8.58 9.14
N PHE A 182 12.87 9.61 8.30
CA PHE A 182 13.12 11.00 8.67
C PHE A 182 12.20 11.48 9.78
N PHE A 183 10.91 11.17 9.71
CA PHE A 183 9.93 11.53 10.74
C PHE A 183 10.26 10.91 12.10
N THR A 184 10.78 9.69 12.12
CA THR A 184 11.04 8.96 13.36
C THR A 184 12.44 9.13 13.93
N THR A 185 13.41 9.60 13.12
CA THR A 185 14.82 9.79 13.58
C THR A 185 15.27 11.24 13.57
N GLY A 186 14.57 12.13 12.87
CA GLY A 186 14.97 13.53 12.68
C GLY A 186 16.09 13.74 11.65
N VAL A 187 16.63 12.65 11.06
CA VAL A 187 17.68 12.72 10.05
C VAL A 187 17.35 11.86 8.83
N ARG A 188 17.91 12.19 7.67
CA ARG A 188 17.68 11.41 6.45
C ARG A 188 18.57 10.17 6.38
N PRO A 189 18.04 9.00 5.88
CA PRO A 189 18.78 7.72 5.91
C PRO A 189 20.07 7.71 5.11
N PHE A 190 20.19 8.55 4.08
CA PHE A 190 21.36 8.67 3.21
C PHE A 190 22.10 10.01 3.35
N GLY A 191 21.69 10.85 4.31
CA GLY A 191 22.21 12.20 4.54
C GLY A 191 21.68 13.24 3.55
N GLU A 192 22.14 14.46 3.70
CA GLU A 192 21.81 15.60 2.84
C GLU A 192 22.67 15.55 1.57
N THR A 193 22.26 14.77 0.58
CA THR A 193 23.02 14.62 -0.67
C THR A 193 22.32 15.33 -1.82
N GLU A 194 22.84 16.48 -2.22
CA GLU A 194 22.35 17.24 -3.36
C GLU A 194 23.09 16.91 -4.66
N THR A 195 24.28 16.33 -4.57
CA THR A 195 25.07 15.99 -5.75
C THR A 195 24.71 14.61 -6.31
N LEU A 196 24.74 14.45 -7.63
CA LEU A 196 24.51 13.17 -8.31
C LEU A 196 25.45 12.06 -7.80
N ARG A 197 26.73 12.42 -7.50
CA ARG A 197 27.72 11.49 -6.92
C ARG A 197 27.30 11.03 -5.52
N GLY A 198 26.75 11.93 -4.72
CA GLY A 198 26.21 11.60 -3.38
C GLY A 198 24.98 10.70 -3.48
N MET A 199 24.05 11.03 -4.38
CA MET A 199 22.85 10.21 -4.62
C MET A 199 23.18 8.80 -5.09
N ARG A 200 24.15 8.65 -5.99
CA ARG A 200 24.58 7.32 -6.49
C ARG A 200 25.07 6.38 -5.39
N ARG A 201 25.45 6.85 -4.21
CA ARG A 201 25.87 5.99 -3.09
C ARG A 201 24.75 5.05 -2.65
N ARG A 202 23.46 5.43 -2.78
CA ARG A 202 22.31 4.58 -2.43
C ARG A 202 22.11 3.39 -3.36
N LEU A 203 22.80 3.35 -4.51
CA LEU A 203 22.82 2.20 -5.40
C LEU A 203 23.57 1.00 -4.82
N TRP A 204 24.48 1.20 -3.85
CA TRP A 204 25.32 0.12 -3.27
C TRP A 204 25.43 0.17 -1.75
N ARG A 205 24.91 1.23 -1.08
CA ARG A 205 24.93 1.38 0.38
C ARG A 205 23.52 1.36 0.93
N ASP A 206 23.32 0.49 1.91
CA ASP A 206 22.09 0.49 2.68
C ASP A 206 21.97 1.75 3.55
N ALA A 207 20.73 2.06 3.93
CA ALA A 207 20.43 3.06 4.95
C ALA A 207 21.08 2.69 6.29
N HIS A 208 21.37 3.70 7.13
CA HIS A 208 21.70 3.43 8.51
C HIS A 208 20.49 2.81 9.22
N PRO A 209 20.65 1.73 10.00
CA PRO A 209 19.55 1.22 10.80
C PRO A 209 19.06 2.28 11.79
N PRO A 210 17.75 2.55 11.91
CA PRO A 210 17.21 3.52 12.86
C PRO A 210 17.62 3.25 14.31
N ARG A 211 17.67 1.99 14.73
CA ARG A 211 18.08 1.57 16.09
C ARG A 211 19.53 1.92 16.45
N LYS A 212 20.36 2.23 15.46
CA LYS A 212 21.69 2.79 15.72
C LYS A 212 21.62 4.23 16.22
N LEU A 213 20.64 5.00 15.79
CA LEU A 213 20.42 6.39 16.17
C LEU A 213 19.54 6.50 17.41
N ARG A 214 18.54 5.64 17.47
CA ARG A 214 17.56 5.54 18.56
C ARG A 214 17.46 4.10 19.04
N PRO A 215 18.15 3.72 20.13
CA PRO A 215 18.14 2.35 20.65
C PRO A 215 16.74 1.83 21.05
N ASP A 216 15.83 2.76 21.40
CA ASP A 216 14.43 2.53 21.74
C ASP A 216 13.51 2.31 20.51
N TYR A 217 14.06 2.40 19.31
CA TYR A 217 13.26 2.29 18.07
C TYR A 217 12.57 0.94 17.97
N PRO A 218 11.23 0.89 17.72
CA PRO A 218 10.46 -0.35 17.69
C PRO A 218 10.99 -1.31 16.62
N PRO A 219 11.22 -2.60 16.95
CA PRO A 219 11.72 -3.58 15.97
C PRO A 219 10.84 -3.72 14.73
N TRP A 220 9.52 -3.74 14.90
CA TRP A 220 8.57 -3.84 13.79
C TRP A 220 8.65 -2.63 12.84
N LEU A 221 8.80 -1.41 13.38
CA LEU A 221 8.89 -0.20 12.57
C LEU A 221 10.23 -0.14 11.82
N GLN A 222 11.33 -0.61 12.45
CA GLN A 222 12.60 -0.76 11.76
C GLN A 222 12.51 -1.77 10.61
N GLU A 223 11.83 -2.90 10.82
CA GLU A 223 11.59 -3.89 9.76
C GLU A 223 10.89 -3.25 8.57
N VAL A 224 9.78 -2.54 8.81
CA VAL A 224 8.99 -1.86 7.77
C VAL A 224 9.82 -0.81 7.03
N VAL A 225 10.47 0.08 7.78
CA VAL A 225 11.25 1.18 7.19
C VAL A 225 12.43 0.66 6.38
N LEU A 226 13.21 -0.29 6.91
CA LEU A 226 14.36 -0.84 6.18
C LEU A 226 13.93 -1.69 4.97
N ARG A 227 12.78 -2.35 5.02
CA ARG A 227 12.20 -3.04 3.87
C ARG A 227 11.83 -2.07 2.75
N CYS A 228 11.23 -0.93 3.05
CA CYS A 228 11.00 0.13 2.06
C CYS A 228 12.29 0.66 1.44
N LEU A 229 13.37 0.73 2.23
CA LEU A 229 14.67 1.29 1.83
C LEU A 229 15.63 0.27 1.20
N GLU A 230 15.20 -0.95 0.90
CA GLU A 230 16.00 -1.92 0.15
C GLU A 230 16.45 -1.35 -1.20
N ILE A 231 17.69 -1.60 -1.58
CA ILE A 231 18.27 -1.11 -2.83
C ILE A 231 17.50 -1.66 -4.02
N GLU A 232 17.30 -2.99 -4.04
CA GLU A 232 16.58 -3.67 -5.12
C GLU A 232 15.07 -3.61 -4.86
N PRO A 233 14.26 -3.10 -5.80
CA PRO A 233 12.81 -3.00 -5.65
C PRO A 233 12.12 -4.32 -5.31
N VAL A 234 12.64 -5.46 -5.80
CA VAL A 234 12.05 -6.78 -5.55
C VAL A 234 12.05 -7.20 -4.08
N TRP A 235 12.91 -6.61 -3.24
CA TRP A 235 12.98 -6.88 -1.81
C TRP A 235 12.13 -5.93 -0.97
N ARG A 236 11.56 -4.89 -1.58
CA ARG A 236 10.61 -3.98 -0.93
C ARG A 236 9.22 -4.63 -0.81
N TYR A 237 8.27 -3.87 -0.30
CA TYR A 237 6.86 -4.25 -0.45
C TYR A 237 6.49 -4.29 -1.92
N PRO A 238 5.73 -5.31 -2.36
CA PRO A 238 5.31 -5.39 -3.76
C PRO A 238 4.29 -4.31 -4.13
N THR A 239 3.44 -3.89 -3.17
CA THR A 239 2.39 -2.88 -3.38
C THR A 239 2.28 -1.93 -2.19
N ALA A 240 1.68 -0.75 -2.41
CA ALA A 240 1.36 0.20 -1.36
C ALA A 240 0.34 -0.36 -0.36
N SER A 241 -0.62 -1.18 -0.82
CA SER A 241 -1.62 -1.83 0.05
C SER A 241 -0.97 -2.78 1.06
N GLN A 242 0.04 -3.55 0.65
CA GLN A 242 0.76 -4.42 1.59
C GLN A 242 1.61 -3.64 2.61
N LEU A 243 2.14 -2.47 2.23
CA LEU A 243 2.80 -1.56 3.16
C LEU A 243 1.80 -0.94 4.14
N ALA A 244 0.66 -0.44 3.64
CA ALA A 244 -0.42 0.10 4.47
C ALA A 244 -0.91 -0.94 5.49
N PHE A 245 -1.08 -2.18 5.05
CA PHE A 245 -1.47 -3.30 5.91
C PHE A 245 -0.50 -3.51 7.08
N ASP A 246 0.81 -3.54 6.83
CA ASP A 246 1.82 -3.71 7.89
C ASP A 246 1.87 -2.49 8.85
N LEU A 247 1.65 -1.28 8.34
CA LEU A 247 1.55 -0.08 9.17
C LEU A 247 0.27 -0.07 10.03
N LEU A 248 -0.83 -0.64 9.53
CA LEU A 248 -2.08 -0.77 10.27
C LEU A 248 -2.02 -1.87 11.34
N HIS A 249 -1.28 -2.96 11.09
CA HIS A 249 -1.18 -4.13 11.94
C HIS A 249 0.27 -4.40 12.41
N PRO A 250 0.86 -3.55 13.26
CA PRO A 250 2.25 -3.66 13.68
C PRO A 250 2.59 -4.97 14.43
N ASP A 251 1.60 -5.56 15.09
CA ASP A 251 1.68 -6.87 15.77
C ASP A 251 1.76 -8.06 14.80
N GLN A 252 1.36 -7.87 13.55
CA GLN A 252 1.42 -8.88 12.49
C GLN A 252 2.69 -8.78 11.63
N VAL A 253 3.51 -7.76 11.86
CA VAL A 253 4.75 -7.57 11.12
C VAL A 253 5.74 -8.67 11.46
N LYS A 254 6.13 -9.47 10.47
CA LYS A 254 7.17 -10.49 10.63
C LYS A 254 8.54 -9.85 10.80
N LEU A 255 9.13 -10.06 11.95
CA LEU A 255 10.49 -9.60 12.24
C LEU A 255 11.53 -10.50 11.55
N THR A 256 12.42 -9.88 10.79
CA THR A 256 13.58 -10.53 10.16
C THR A 256 14.90 -9.97 10.74
N ALA A 257 16.04 -10.34 10.18
CA ALA A 257 17.33 -9.77 10.56
C ALA A 257 17.39 -8.22 10.42
N ARG A 258 16.45 -7.60 9.66
CA ARG A 258 16.34 -6.14 9.57
C ARG A 258 15.94 -5.51 10.90
N SER A 259 15.03 -6.14 11.64
CA SER A 259 14.49 -5.63 12.91
C SER A 259 15.56 -5.48 14.01
N GLU A 260 16.61 -6.32 13.96
CA GLU A 260 17.71 -6.32 14.94
C GLU A 260 18.97 -5.62 14.46
N ARG A 261 18.96 -5.15 13.21
CA ARG A 261 20.13 -4.58 12.58
C ARG A 261 20.53 -3.27 13.27
N THR A 262 21.78 -3.19 13.74
CA THR A 262 22.38 -1.99 14.36
C THR A 262 23.60 -1.46 13.60
N ARG A 263 24.10 -2.22 12.63
CA ARG A 263 25.29 -1.87 11.83
C ARG A 263 24.93 -1.79 10.36
N ARG A 264 25.64 -0.93 9.65
CA ARG A 264 25.64 -0.94 8.16
C ARG A 264 26.27 -2.22 7.62
N ASP A 265 26.05 -2.43 6.32
CA ASP A 265 26.69 -3.52 5.60
C ASP A 265 28.21 -3.54 5.75
N PRO A 266 28.81 -4.76 5.77
CA PRO A 266 30.24 -4.92 5.67
C PRO A 266 30.80 -4.26 4.41
N LEU A 267 31.99 -3.66 4.49
CA LEU A 267 32.64 -2.99 3.35
C LEU A 267 32.79 -3.90 2.13
N PHE A 268 32.97 -5.19 2.34
CA PHE A 268 33.05 -6.20 1.26
C PHE A 268 31.73 -6.33 0.48
N SER A 269 30.59 -6.34 1.15
CA SER A 269 29.25 -6.38 0.50
C SER A 269 29.01 -5.11 -0.32
N VAL A 270 29.40 -3.95 0.22
CA VAL A 270 29.33 -2.66 -0.48
C VAL A 270 30.22 -2.66 -1.73
N TRP A 271 31.45 -3.16 -1.60
CA TRP A 271 32.38 -3.26 -2.70
C TRP A 271 31.87 -4.21 -3.81
N ARG A 272 31.37 -5.39 -3.45
CA ARG A 272 30.77 -6.36 -4.39
C ARG A 272 29.58 -5.76 -5.14
N ARG A 273 28.67 -5.07 -4.44
CA ARG A 273 27.51 -4.40 -5.08
C ARG A 273 27.97 -3.32 -6.05
N ARG A 274 28.95 -2.50 -5.67
CA ARG A 274 29.49 -1.45 -6.53
C ARG A 274 30.12 -1.99 -7.82
N PHE A 275 30.81 -3.12 -7.76
CA PHE A 275 31.40 -3.77 -8.95
C PHE A 275 30.33 -4.40 -9.83
N ASN A 276 29.32 -5.05 -9.26
CA ASN A 276 28.27 -5.73 -10.02
C ASN A 276 27.36 -4.76 -10.77
N GLN A 277 27.23 -3.51 -10.33
CA GLN A 277 26.41 -2.50 -11.02
C GLN A 277 26.89 -2.11 -12.40
N GLY A 278 28.19 -2.27 -12.69
CA GLY A 278 28.73 -2.09 -14.04
C GLY A 278 28.26 -3.14 -15.06
N LEU A 279 27.63 -4.22 -14.57
CA LEU A 279 27.17 -5.37 -15.37
C LEU A 279 25.64 -5.48 -15.44
N THR A 280 24.91 -4.61 -14.74
CA THR A 280 23.43 -4.67 -14.73
C THR A 280 22.90 -4.02 -16.00
N GLN A 281 22.43 -4.86 -16.92
CA GLN A 281 21.60 -4.42 -18.05
C GLN A 281 20.30 -3.79 -17.53
N PRO A 282 19.72 -2.82 -18.27
CA PRO A 282 18.40 -2.32 -17.94
C PRO A 282 17.43 -3.50 -17.83
N LYS A 283 16.79 -3.64 -16.65
CA LYS A 283 15.77 -4.67 -16.44
C LYS A 283 14.59 -4.41 -17.41
N PRO A 284 13.92 -5.46 -17.87
CA PRO A 284 12.72 -5.31 -18.68
C PRO A 284 11.73 -4.40 -17.95
N LYS A 285 10.98 -3.59 -18.72
CA LYS A 285 9.95 -2.68 -18.18
C LYS A 285 9.07 -3.44 -17.19
N ALA A 286 8.91 -2.90 -15.99
CA ALA A 286 7.96 -3.42 -15.04
C ALA A 286 6.54 -3.09 -15.57
N ASP A 287 5.71 -4.11 -15.72
CA ASP A 287 4.29 -3.89 -15.97
C ASP A 287 3.62 -3.67 -14.61
N MET A 288 3.26 -2.42 -14.31
CA MET A 288 2.65 -2.03 -13.05
C MET A 288 1.31 -2.75 -12.85
N ALA A 289 0.49 -2.85 -13.88
CA ALA A 289 -0.80 -3.54 -13.80
C ALA A 289 -0.60 -5.03 -13.48
N ALA A 290 0.38 -5.68 -14.14
CA ALA A 290 0.74 -7.07 -13.85
C ALA A 290 1.32 -7.23 -12.44
N GLN A 291 2.11 -6.27 -11.94
CA GLN A 291 2.66 -6.31 -10.58
C GLN A 291 1.57 -6.17 -9.52
N LEU A 292 0.65 -5.22 -9.68
CA LEU A 292 -0.50 -5.05 -8.79
C LEU A 292 -1.39 -6.30 -8.81
N ALA A 293 -1.71 -6.82 -9.99
CA ALA A 293 -2.50 -8.04 -10.16
C ALA A 293 -1.84 -9.29 -9.56
N ALA A 294 -0.50 -9.37 -9.56
CA ALA A 294 0.23 -10.51 -9.00
C ALA A 294 0.39 -10.47 -7.47
N SER A 295 0.05 -9.34 -6.83
CA SER A 295 0.36 -9.08 -5.42
C SER A 295 -0.85 -8.68 -4.58
N PRO A 296 -2.07 -9.25 -4.81
CA PRO A 296 -3.28 -8.85 -4.10
C PRO A 296 -3.23 -9.25 -2.62
N ILE A 297 -4.12 -8.63 -1.84
CA ILE A 297 -4.47 -9.09 -0.50
C ILE A 297 -5.71 -9.97 -0.59
N LEU A 298 -5.53 -11.24 -0.25
CA LEU A 298 -6.58 -12.25 -0.19
C LEU A 298 -7.07 -12.41 1.25
N ALA A 299 -8.33 -12.11 1.53
CA ALA A 299 -8.96 -12.41 2.82
C ALA A 299 -9.76 -13.71 2.74
N VAL A 300 -9.53 -14.61 3.68
CA VAL A 300 -10.32 -15.84 3.81
C VAL A 300 -11.09 -15.80 5.12
N ALA A 301 -12.41 -15.79 5.04
CA ALA A 301 -13.29 -15.82 6.20
C ALA A 301 -13.50 -17.27 6.66
N ILE A 302 -12.91 -17.61 7.82
CA ILE A 302 -12.85 -18.97 8.36
C ILE A 302 -13.76 -19.06 9.57
N ASP A 303 -14.64 -20.06 9.59
CA ASP A 303 -15.48 -20.37 10.73
C ASP A 303 -14.80 -21.43 11.60
N THR A 304 -14.57 -21.12 12.87
CA THR A 304 -13.96 -22.03 13.84
C THR A 304 -14.96 -22.81 14.67
N ALA A 305 -16.26 -22.70 14.36
CA ALA A 305 -17.30 -23.46 15.07
C ALA A 305 -17.25 -24.97 14.72
N GLU A 306 -17.70 -25.80 15.67
CA GLU A 306 -17.86 -27.23 15.44
C GLU A 306 -18.74 -27.50 14.22
N GLY A 307 -18.37 -28.50 13.40
CA GLY A 307 -19.06 -28.83 12.15
C GLY A 307 -18.63 -28.01 10.92
N SER A 308 -17.69 -27.06 11.04
CA SER A 308 -17.19 -26.27 9.92
C SER A 308 -16.02 -26.93 9.15
N GLN A 309 -15.64 -28.16 9.47
CA GLN A 309 -14.46 -28.82 8.89
C GLN A 309 -14.51 -29.00 7.38
N GLU A 310 -15.67 -29.43 6.83
CA GLU A 310 -15.81 -29.63 5.38
C GLU A 310 -15.69 -28.32 4.61
N ILE A 311 -16.35 -27.27 5.08
CA ILE A 311 -16.26 -25.95 4.46
C ILE A 311 -14.87 -25.34 4.59
N ASN A 312 -14.22 -25.50 5.74
CA ASN A 312 -12.85 -25.03 5.97
C ASN A 312 -11.84 -25.75 5.07
N THR A 313 -12.04 -27.05 4.80
CA THR A 313 -11.23 -27.80 3.84
C THR A 313 -11.45 -27.29 2.41
N ALA A 314 -12.69 -26.98 2.03
CA ALA A 314 -13.00 -26.42 0.72
C ALA A 314 -12.42 -25.00 0.56
N LEU A 315 -12.47 -24.18 1.62
CA LEU A 315 -11.83 -22.85 1.66
C LEU A 315 -10.32 -22.96 1.49
N LEU A 316 -9.67 -23.90 2.18
CA LEU A 316 -8.23 -24.13 2.09
C LEU A 316 -7.80 -24.46 0.66
N ARG A 317 -8.50 -25.41 0.01
CA ARG A 317 -8.22 -25.78 -1.38
C ARG A 317 -8.45 -24.62 -2.35
N THR A 318 -9.47 -23.80 -2.09
CA THR A 318 -9.74 -22.62 -2.93
C THR A 318 -8.67 -21.56 -2.76
N ALA A 319 -8.27 -21.26 -1.52
CA ALA A 319 -7.18 -20.35 -1.21
C ALA A 319 -5.86 -20.82 -1.84
N GLU A 320 -5.54 -22.12 -1.74
CA GLU A 320 -4.35 -22.71 -2.36
C GLU A 320 -4.32 -22.47 -3.88
N ARG A 321 -5.42 -22.75 -4.59
CA ARG A 321 -5.54 -22.53 -6.04
C ARG A 321 -5.33 -21.06 -6.41
N ILE A 322 -5.93 -20.14 -5.65
CA ILE A 322 -5.81 -18.71 -5.89
C ILE A 322 -4.35 -18.26 -5.65
N LEU A 323 -3.72 -18.71 -4.56
CA LEU A 323 -2.34 -18.37 -4.22
C LEU A 323 -1.31 -18.92 -5.21
N LEU A 324 -1.60 -20.02 -5.90
CA LEU A 324 -0.77 -20.53 -7.00
C LEU A 324 -0.77 -19.60 -8.21
N THR A 325 -1.87 -18.89 -8.47
CA THR A 325 -1.94 -17.89 -9.55
C THR A 325 -1.35 -16.55 -9.16
N TRP A 326 -1.27 -16.25 -7.86
CA TRP A 326 -0.79 -14.98 -7.33
C TRP A 326 0.42 -15.20 -6.39
N PRO A 327 1.63 -15.36 -6.92
CA PRO A 327 2.80 -15.78 -6.15
C PRO A 327 3.27 -14.76 -5.12
N LEU A 328 2.87 -13.49 -5.23
CA LEU A 328 3.21 -12.41 -4.31
C LEU A 328 2.01 -11.99 -3.43
N ALA A 329 0.87 -12.67 -3.54
CA ALA A 329 -0.32 -12.37 -2.73
C ALA A 329 -0.05 -12.53 -1.24
N ARG A 330 -0.67 -11.66 -0.44
CA ARG A 330 -0.74 -11.77 1.01
C ARG A 330 -2.05 -12.44 1.40
N LEU A 331 -2.02 -13.39 2.32
CA LEU A 331 -3.19 -14.07 2.87
C LEU A 331 -3.52 -13.49 4.24
N ALA A 332 -4.73 -12.96 4.41
CA ALA A 332 -5.33 -12.58 5.68
C ALA A 332 -6.39 -13.62 6.07
N CYS A 333 -6.13 -14.41 7.09
CA CYS A 333 -7.11 -15.33 7.67
C CYS A 333 -7.96 -14.58 8.68
N VAL A 334 -9.27 -14.48 8.42
CA VAL A 334 -10.20 -13.68 9.22
C VAL A 334 -11.22 -14.60 9.89
N ASN A 335 -11.38 -14.47 11.19
CA ASN A 335 -12.51 -15.05 11.94
C ASN A 335 -13.26 -13.93 12.64
N VAL A 336 -14.58 -14.06 12.78
CA VAL A 336 -15.40 -13.09 13.52
C VAL A 336 -15.97 -13.75 14.76
N LEU A 337 -15.59 -13.23 15.92
CA LEU A 337 -16.20 -13.54 17.20
C LEU A 337 -17.50 -12.74 17.33
N LYS A 338 -18.63 -13.44 17.19
CA LYS A 338 -19.93 -12.80 17.30
C LYS A 338 -20.23 -12.41 18.74
N LEU A 339 -20.44 -11.12 18.98
CA LEU A 339 -20.87 -10.59 20.26
C LEU A 339 -22.38 -10.63 20.42
N GLY A 340 -22.88 -11.00 21.60
CA GLY A 340 -24.29 -10.91 21.94
C GLY A 340 -24.69 -9.43 22.22
N ARG A 341 -25.92 -9.05 21.88
CA ARG A 341 -26.45 -7.69 22.15
C ARG A 341 -26.51 -7.32 23.64
N ILE A 342 -26.50 -8.29 24.53
CA ILE A 342 -26.65 -8.09 25.99
C ILE A 342 -25.71 -9.11 26.69
N THR A 343 -24.42 -8.97 26.58
CA THR A 343 -23.51 -9.86 27.29
C THR A 343 -22.43 -9.07 28.01
N ILE A 344 -22.37 -9.25 29.33
CA ILE A 344 -21.20 -8.92 30.12
C ILE A 344 -20.04 -9.70 29.55
N ASP A 345 -18.96 -9.00 29.28
CA ASP A 345 -17.72 -9.43 28.63
C ASP A 345 -17.25 -10.81 29.16
N ARG A 346 -17.46 -11.86 28.37
CA ARG A 346 -16.89 -13.18 28.60
C ARG A 346 -15.79 -13.43 27.58
N THR A 347 -14.66 -12.77 27.77
CA THR A 347 -13.40 -13.05 27.04
C THR A 347 -12.92 -14.48 27.30
N LEU A 348 -13.36 -15.09 28.40
CA LEU A 348 -13.08 -16.47 28.78
C LEU A 348 -14.26 -17.39 28.44
N ASP A 349 -13.98 -18.63 28.07
CA ASP A 349 -14.97 -19.71 27.97
C ASP A 349 -15.36 -20.25 29.36
N GLU A 350 -16.22 -21.26 29.38
CA GLU A 350 -16.63 -21.92 30.63
C GLU A 350 -15.51 -22.66 31.34
N GLN A 351 -14.37 -22.89 30.65
CA GLN A 351 -13.17 -23.59 31.15
C GLN A 351 -12.04 -22.61 31.49
N GLY A 352 -12.26 -21.29 31.32
CA GLY A 352 -11.28 -20.25 31.65
C GLY A 352 -10.26 -19.95 30.53
N HIS A 353 -10.44 -20.49 29.31
CA HIS A 353 -9.60 -20.19 28.14
C HIS A 353 -10.02 -18.91 27.48
N ASN A 354 -9.05 -18.19 26.90
CA ASN A 354 -9.33 -16.96 26.16
C ASN A 354 -9.78 -17.29 24.71
N LYS A 355 -11.07 -17.10 24.46
CA LYS A 355 -11.69 -17.36 23.15
C LYS A 355 -10.99 -16.70 21.97
N HIS A 356 -10.41 -15.51 22.17
CA HIS A 356 -9.68 -14.80 21.14
C HIS A 356 -8.38 -15.53 20.78
N VAL A 357 -7.63 -15.96 21.80
CA VAL A 357 -6.37 -16.72 21.62
C VAL A 357 -6.61 -18.05 20.94
N ASP A 358 -7.64 -18.79 21.37
CA ASP A 358 -7.98 -20.09 20.79
C ASP A 358 -8.30 -19.98 19.30
N ARG A 359 -9.00 -18.91 18.89
CA ARG A 359 -9.31 -18.64 17.49
C ARG A 359 -8.08 -18.27 16.69
N LEU A 360 -7.16 -17.45 17.24
CA LEU A 360 -5.88 -17.15 16.60
C LEU A 360 -5.07 -18.42 16.33
N VAL A 361 -5.02 -19.33 17.32
CA VAL A 361 -4.34 -20.63 17.18
C VAL A 361 -5.01 -21.47 16.09
N ALA A 362 -6.34 -21.53 16.09
CA ALA A 362 -7.11 -22.28 15.08
C ALA A 362 -6.87 -21.74 13.66
N LEU A 363 -6.80 -20.42 13.48
CA LEU A 363 -6.50 -19.80 12.19
C LEU A 363 -5.07 -20.12 11.69
N LYS A 364 -4.07 -20.06 12.60
CA LYS A 364 -2.69 -20.44 12.28
C LYS A 364 -2.59 -21.91 11.89
N HIS A 365 -3.28 -22.79 12.62
CA HIS A 365 -3.33 -24.20 12.29
C HIS A 365 -4.00 -24.47 10.94
N TRP A 366 -5.11 -23.76 10.64
CA TRP A 366 -5.81 -23.85 9.35
C TRP A 366 -4.90 -23.45 8.18
N ALA A 367 -4.09 -22.38 8.34
CA ALA A 367 -3.22 -21.89 7.30
C ALA A 367 -1.93 -22.72 7.11
N SER A 368 -1.53 -23.53 8.10
CA SER A 368 -0.24 -24.23 8.11
C SER A 368 0.02 -25.13 6.89
N PRO A 369 -0.97 -25.83 6.28
CA PRO A 369 -0.75 -26.64 5.08
C PRO A 369 -0.34 -25.82 3.84
N LEU A 370 -0.66 -24.52 3.78
CA LEU A 370 -0.34 -23.65 2.66
C LEU A 370 1.15 -23.33 2.56
N LYS A 371 1.93 -23.57 3.61
CA LYS A 371 3.39 -23.36 3.66
C LYS A 371 3.83 -21.99 3.15
N LEU A 372 3.02 -20.97 3.42
CA LEU A 372 3.33 -19.59 3.03
C LEU A 372 4.48 -19.04 3.87
N ASP A 373 5.26 -18.15 3.25
CA ASP A 373 6.18 -17.30 4.01
C ASP A 373 5.37 -16.49 5.04
N GLU A 374 5.86 -16.43 6.28
CA GLU A 374 5.19 -15.73 7.36
C GLU A 374 5.01 -14.21 7.08
N GLN A 375 5.80 -13.62 6.18
CA GLN A 375 5.59 -12.25 5.71
C GLN A 375 4.33 -12.10 4.85
N ARG A 376 3.82 -13.20 4.33
CA ARG A 376 2.64 -13.25 3.45
C ARG A 376 1.39 -13.76 4.17
N LEU A 377 1.48 -14.10 5.46
CA LEU A 377 0.37 -14.60 6.26
C LEU A 377 0.09 -13.67 7.43
N SER A 378 -1.18 -13.33 7.62
CA SER A 378 -1.67 -12.67 8.82
C SER A 378 -2.95 -13.34 9.33
N VAL A 379 -3.21 -13.23 10.63
CA VAL A 379 -4.37 -13.84 11.28
C VAL A 379 -5.11 -12.80 12.10
N HIS A 380 -6.43 -12.69 11.91
CA HIS A 380 -7.24 -11.65 12.51
C HIS A 380 -8.50 -12.25 13.13
N VAL A 381 -8.76 -11.93 14.38
CA VAL A 381 -10.02 -12.24 15.05
C VAL A 381 -10.74 -10.93 15.30
N LEU A 382 -11.83 -10.71 14.56
CA LEU A 382 -12.66 -9.52 14.67
C LEU A 382 -13.77 -9.78 15.69
N GLU A 383 -14.11 -8.77 16.47
CA GLU A 383 -15.21 -8.84 17.44
C GLU A 383 -16.37 -7.96 16.94
N ALA A 384 -17.53 -8.55 16.64
CA ALA A 384 -18.65 -7.81 16.09
C ALA A 384 -20.00 -8.45 16.38
N ILE A 385 -21.06 -7.63 16.41
CA ILE A 385 -22.45 -8.09 16.50
C ILE A 385 -22.88 -8.70 15.14
N ASP A 386 -22.49 -8.06 14.03
CA ASP A 386 -22.76 -8.51 12.66
C ASP A 386 -21.46 -8.95 11.96
N PRO A 387 -21.26 -10.26 11.79
CA PRO A 387 -20.07 -10.79 11.12
C PRO A 387 -19.89 -10.32 9.68
N ALA A 388 -20.96 -10.10 8.94
CA ALA A 388 -20.87 -9.70 7.55
C ALA A 388 -20.31 -8.26 7.43
N SER A 389 -20.85 -7.33 8.21
CA SER A 389 -20.36 -5.95 8.26
C SER A 389 -18.89 -5.90 8.67
N ALA A 390 -18.49 -6.67 9.69
CA ALA A 390 -17.09 -6.71 10.13
C ALA A 390 -16.12 -7.19 9.04
N ILE A 391 -16.52 -8.19 8.24
CA ILE A 391 -15.71 -8.67 7.12
C ILE A 391 -15.61 -7.60 6.02
N VAL A 392 -16.72 -6.91 5.70
CA VAL A 392 -16.74 -5.84 4.69
C VAL A 392 -15.90 -4.65 5.14
N GLU A 393 -16.04 -4.21 6.39
CA GLU A 393 -15.24 -3.13 6.98
C GLU A 393 -13.74 -3.49 7.01
N PHE A 394 -13.41 -4.72 7.40
CA PHE A 394 -12.03 -5.20 7.36
C PHE A 394 -11.48 -5.15 5.94
N ALA A 395 -12.26 -5.59 4.95
CA ALA A 395 -11.83 -5.59 3.55
C ALA A 395 -11.59 -4.17 3.04
N ALA A 396 -12.46 -3.22 3.37
CA ALA A 396 -12.31 -1.81 2.99
C ALA A 396 -11.08 -1.17 3.64
N ALA A 397 -10.93 -1.33 4.96
CA ALA A 397 -9.84 -0.74 5.73
C ALA A 397 -8.45 -1.30 5.37
N ASN A 398 -8.38 -2.51 4.83
CA ASN A 398 -7.12 -3.21 4.52
C ASN A 398 -6.85 -3.37 3.03
N HIS A 399 -7.56 -2.66 2.16
CA HIS A 399 -7.41 -2.75 0.70
C HIS A 399 -7.44 -4.20 0.18
N VAL A 400 -8.33 -5.03 0.73
CA VAL A 400 -8.48 -6.42 0.29
C VAL A 400 -8.97 -6.44 -1.15
N ASP A 401 -8.29 -7.21 -2.00
CA ASP A 401 -8.62 -7.32 -3.42
C ASP A 401 -9.56 -8.49 -3.69
N HIS A 402 -9.57 -9.49 -2.79
CA HIS A 402 -10.39 -10.68 -2.96
C HIS A 402 -10.77 -11.30 -1.61
N ILE A 403 -12.06 -11.53 -1.41
CA ILE A 403 -12.61 -12.26 -0.25
C ILE A 403 -12.98 -13.66 -0.68
N VAL A 404 -12.56 -14.67 0.09
CA VAL A 404 -13.05 -16.05 -0.01
C VAL A 404 -13.86 -16.38 1.23
N ILE A 405 -15.12 -16.72 1.05
CA ILE A 405 -16.06 -16.99 2.15
C ILE A 405 -16.86 -18.27 1.91
N GLY A 406 -17.11 -19.01 2.97
CA GLY A 406 -17.93 -20.22 2.93
C GLY A 406 -19.45 -19.94 2.96
N ALA A 407 -20.21 -20.69 2.21
CA ALA A 407 -21.67 -20.73 2.34
C ALA A 407 -22.09 -22.00 3.09
N ARG A 408 -22.73 -21.83 4.29
CA ARG A 408 -23.34 -22.95 5.01
C ARG A 408 -24.59 -23.44 4.25
N GLN A 409 -24.78 -24.73 4.18
CA GLN A 409 -26.01 -25.34 3.67
C GLN A 409 -27.00 -25.47 4.83
N ASP A 410 -27.92 -24.51 5.00
CA ASP A 410 -29.08 -24.71 5.84
C ASP A 410 -30.07 -25.64 5.14
N SER A 411 -30.60 -26.61 5.89
CA SER A 411 -31.22 -27.84 5.41
C SER A 411 -32.56 -27.72 4.66
N MET A 412 -33.16 -26.53 4.54
CA MET A 412 -34.50 -26.41 3.91
C MET A 412 -34.58 -25.55 2.64
N LEU A 413 -33.61 -24.73 2.33
CA LEU A 413 -33.60 -23.90 1.11
C LEU A 413 -32.27 -24.07 0.38
N ARG A 414 -32.12 -25.17 -0.34
CA ARG A 414 -30.91 -25.61 -1.08
C ARG A 414 -30.41 -24.65 -2.16
N SER A 415 -31.01 -23.50 -2.37
CA SER A 415 -30.66 -22.54 -3.44
C SER A 415 -30.13 -21.20 -2.96
N LEU A 416 -30.22 -20.85 -1.68
CA LEU A 416 -29.83 -19.54 -1.18
C LEU A 416 -28.44 -19.56 -0.52
N LEU A 417 -27.71 -18.48 -0.70
CA LEU A 417 -26.51 -18.18 0.05
C LEU A 417 -26.86 -17.95 1.53
N GLY A 418 -26.01 -18.38 2.46
CA GLY A 418 -26.19 -18.04 3.88
C GLY A 418 -26.20 -16.51 4.07
N SER A 419 -26.89 -16.03 5.13
CA SER A 419 -27.08 -14.60 5.37
C SER A 419 -25.78 -13.79 5.38
N VAL A 420 -24.71 -14.32 5.97
CA VAL A 420 -23.40 -13.66 6.02
C VAL A 420 -22.75 -13.61 4.64
N SER A 421 -22.67 -14.74 3.93
CA SER A 421 -22.04 -14.80 2.60
C SER A 421 -22.82 -13.99 1.55
N ALA A 422 -24.16 -13.94 1.66
CA ALA A 422 -24.99 -13.11 0.78
C ALA A 422 -24.74 -11.63 1.00
N LYS A 423 -24.70 -11.18 2.25
CA LYS A 423 -24.42 -9.79 2.60
C LYS A 423 -23.00 -9.38 2.20
N VAL A 424 -21.99 -10.20 2.49
CA VAL A 424 -20.60 -9.92 2.05
C VAL A 424 -20.53 -9.83 0.53
N ALA A 425 -21.18 -10.73 -0.21
CA ALA A 425 -21.17 -10.70 -1.68
C ALA A 425 -21.86 -9.46 -2.27
N SER A 426 -22.83 -8.86 -1.56
CA SER A 426 -23.53 -7.66 -2.02
C SER A 426 -22.87 -6.33 -1.63
N GLU A 427 -22.13 -6.31 -0.52
CA GLU A 427 -21.61 -5.06 0.06
C GLU A 427 -20.07 -4.94 0.00
N ALA A 428 -19.35 -6.03 -0.34
CA ALA A 428 -17.88 -6.00 -0.37
C ALA A 428 -17.36 -5.03 -1.45
N PRO A 429 -16.28 -4.27 -1.16
CA PRO A 429 -15.66 -3.35 -2.10
C PRO A 429 -14.77 -4.04 -3.15
N CYS A 430 -14.69 -5.38 -3.12
CA CYS A 430 -13.76 -6.18 -3.93
C CYS A 430 -14.41 -7.47 -4.43
N THR A 431 -13.64 -8.27 -5.17
CA THR A 431 -14.12 -9.59 -5.65
C THR A 431 -14.45 -10.53 -4.49
N VAL A 432 -15.54 -11.27 -4.59
CA VAL A 432 -15.95 -12.26 -3.59
C VAL A 432 -16.12 -13.63 -4.23
N THR A 433 -15.41 -14.63 -3.72
CA THR A 433 -15.61 -16.04 -4.06
C THR A 433 -16.37 -16.73 -2.93
N VAL A 434 -17.58 -17.21 -3.23
CA VAL A 434 -18.37 -17.99 -2.29
C VAL A 434 -18.14 -19.48 -2.51
N VAL A 435 -17.56 -20.14 -1.52
CA VAL A 435 -17.19 -21.57 -1.54
C VAL A 435 -18.31 -22.40 -0.93
N ARG A 436 -18.67 -23.48 -1.59
CA ARG A 436 -19.59 -24.50 -1.07
C ARG A 436 -18.84 -25.82 -0.87
N PRO A 437 -19.11 -26.56 0.21
CA PRO A 437 -18.54 -27.90 0.35
C PRO A 437 -19.02 -28.78 -0.80
N PRO A 438 -18.22 -29.75 -1.26
CA PRO A 438 -18.66 -30.73 -2.25
C PRO A 438 -19.91 -31.46 -1.70
N ARG A 439 -20.90 -31.72 -2.57
CA ARG A 439 -22.06 -32.54 -2.19
C ARG A 439 -21.55 -33.93 -1.80
N SER A 440 -21.82 -34.36 -0.56
CA SER A 440 -21.63 -35.74 -0.18
C SER A 440 -22.53 -36.56 -1.16
N GLY A 441 -21.91 -37.26 -2.10
CA GLY A 441 -22.62 -38.06 -3.08
C GLY A 441 -23.44 -39.13 -2.34
N THR A 442 -24.72 -39.15 -2.54
CA THR A 442 -25.53 -40.38 -2.33
C THR A 442 -24.86 -41.48 -3.16
N PRO A 443 -24.41 -42.61 -2.56
CA PRO A 443 -23.88 -43.69 -3.35
C PRO A 443 -25.00 -44.09 -4.35
N ALA A 444 -24.63 -44.10 -5.63
CA ALA A 444 -25.52 -44.62 -6.66
C ALA A 444 -25.99 -46.00 -6.18
N SER A 445 -27.29 -46.12 -5.93
CA SER A 445 -27.93 -47.41 -5.69
C SER A 445 -27.56 -48.32 -6.86
N ALA A 446 -26.69 -49.29 -6.60
CA ALA A 446 -26.48 -50.38 -7.53
C ALA A 446 -27.84 -51.03 -7.80
N GLY A 447 -28.41 -50.72 -8.99
CA GLY A 447 -29.56 -51.36 -9.49
C GLY A 447 -29.25 -52.85 -9.68
N SER A 448 -29.90 -53.66 -8.87
CA SER A 448 -30.01 -55.07 -9.10
C SER A 448 -30.84 -55.30 -10.37
N ALA A 449 -30.29 -55.93 -11.36
CA ALA A 449 -30.96 -56.71 -12.36
C ALA A 449 -30.11 -57.92 -12.69
#